data_b5d54ca1ab46114c1fe1e56e69e3cb19
#
_entry.id   b5d54ca1ab46114c1fe1e56e69e3cb19
#
_cell.length_a   1.000
_cell.length_b   1.000
_cell.length_c   1.000
_cell.angle_alpha   90.00
_cell.angle_beta   90.00
_cell.angle_gamma   90.00
#
_symmetry.space_group_name_H-M   'P 1'
#
loop_
_entity.id
_entity.type
_entity.pdbx_description
1 polymer ?
#
loop_
_entity_poly.entity_id
_entity_poly.type
_entity_poly.pdbx_seq_one_letter_code
_entity_poly.pdbx_strand_id
1 'polypeptide(L)'
;DEVIHYMNSRAKEPKPITGAAWVDGKVYLRLAGAKSAVEATAEKWTGEVMEQGGQFWQQLQHMQHEFFAGDEPLWRFSVGSTAENPDLDGPWLIDWAGSQRWYRGEADIAKLETMAQRAGGQVSLFRGGDRTDEVMHHQPRALKEIQQRLKKSFDPDGIFNPGRLYSWL
;
A
#
# COMPACT_ATOMS: atom_id res chain seq x y z
N ASP A 1 -2.05 9.38 12.21
CA ASP A 1 -1.16 8.47 12.95
C ASP A 1 -1.91 7.59 13.94
N GLU A 2 -2.93 8.10 14.66
CA GLU A 2 -3.77 7.31 15.57
C GLU A 2 -4.36 6.06 14.91
N VAL A 3 -4.81 6.18 13.68
CA VAL A 3 -5.38 5.08 12.89
C VAL A 3 -4.35 3.97 12.63
N ILE A 4 -3.13 4.35 12.27
CA ILE A 4 -2.03 3.39 12.03
C ILE A 4 -1.71 2.66 13.34
N HIS A 5 -1.62 3.41 14.44
CA HIS A 5 -1.40 2.82 15.76
C HIS A 5 -2.54 1.85 16.14
N TYR A 6 -3.79 2.26 15.93
CA TYR A 6 -4.95 1.42 16.19
C TYR A 6 -4.92 0.12 15.39
N MET A 7 -4.74 0.18 14.06
CA MET A 7 -4.66 -1.01 13.21
C MET A 7 -3.53 -1.96 13.64
N ASN A 8 -2.35 -1.40 13.96
CA ASN A 8 -1.22 -2.20 14.43
C ASN A 8 -1.46 -2.82 15.81
N SER A 9 -2.14 -2.12 16.72
CA SER A 9 -2.50 -2.67 18.02
C SER A 9 -3.43 -3.88 17.88
N ARG A 10 -4.42 -3.80 16.97
CA ARG A 10 -5.33 -4.90 16.67
C ARG A 10 -4.64 -6.08 16.00
N ALA A 11 -3.72 -5.80 15.07
CA ALA A 11 -2.95 -6.84 14.37
C ALA A 11 -2.02 -7.65 15.30
N LYS A 12 -1.65 -7.11 16.45
CA LYS A 12 -0.85 -7.80 17.48
C LYS A 12 -1.67 -8.73 18.39
N GLU A 13 -2.99 -8.57 18.42
CA GLU A 13 -3.85 -9.44 19.23
C GLU A 13 -3.93 -10.83 18.61
N PRO A 14 -3.97 -11.91 19.40
CA PRO A 14 -4.16 -13.30 18.92
C PRO A 14 -5.63 -13.52 18.51
N LYS A 15 -6.09 -12.79 17.50
CA LYS A 15 -7.46 -12.78 16.99
C LYS A 15 -7.49 -13.16 15.51
N PRO A 16 -8.63 -13.61 15.00
CA PRO A 16 -8.76 -14.05 13.60
C PRO A 16 -8.84 -12.87 12.62
N ILE A 17 -7.97 -11.88 12.78
CA ILE A 17 -7.87 -10.73 11.88
C ILE A 17 -7.15 -11.14 10.59
N THR A 18 -7.74 -10.80 9.45
CA THR A 18 -7.22 -11.14 8.12
C THR A 18 -7.12 -9.94 7.18
N GLY A 19 -7.48 -8.75 7.64
CA GLY A 19 -7.33 -7.51 6.91
C GLY A 19 -7.58 -6.31 7.80
N ALA A 20 -6.89 -5.22 7.53
CA ALA A 20 -7.07 -3.95 8.19
C ALA A 20 -6.82 -2.83 7.18
N ALA A 21 -7.83 -1.99 6.96
CA ALA A 21 -7.77 -0.85 6.06
C ALA A 21 -8.40 0.40 6.70
N TRP A 22 -7.96 1.55 6.25
CA TRP A 22 -8.56 2.84 6.57
C TRP A 22 -8.79 3.63 5.28
N VAL A 23 -10.01 4.11 5.13
CA VAL A 23 -10.42 4.98 4.03
C VAL A 23 -11.61 5.83 4.47
N ASP A 24 -11.74 7.04 3.98
CA ASP A 24 -12.84 7.97 4.23
C ASP A 24 -13.15 8.17 5.73
N GLY A 25 -12.09 8.27 6.54
CA GLY A 25 -12.19 8.49 7.99
C GLY A 25 -12.56 7.25 8.80
N LYS A 26 -12.72 6.07 8.20
CA LYS A 26 -13.16 4.84 8.86
C LYS A 26 -12.10 3.75 8.81
N VAL A 27 -11.98 3.00 9.91
CA VAL A 27 -11.17 1.77 9.97
C VAL A 27 -12.06 0.57 9.68
N TYR A 28 -11.60 -0.29 8.81
CA TYR A 28 -12.24 -1.55 8.46
C TYR A 28 -11.33 -2.71 8.88
N LEU A 29 -11.87 -3.62 9.69
CA LEU A 29 -11.17 -4.82 10.15
C LEU A 29 -11.89 -6.05 9.61
N ARG A 30 -11.16 -6.94 8.96
CA ARG A 30 -11.69 -8.20 8.45
C ARG A 30 -11.34 -9.31 9.43
N LEU A 31 -12.37 -10.02 9.87
CA LEU A 31 -12.23 -11.23 10.69
C LEU A 31 -12.59 -12.47 9.85
N ALA A 32 -11.73 -13.48 9.87
CA ALA A 32 -12.03 -14.77 9.23
C ALA A 32 -11.36 -15.91 9.98
N GLY A 33 -12.09 -17.02 10.19
CA GLY A 33 -11.60 -18.17 10.93
C GLY A 33 -12.75 -18.97 11.51
N ALA A 34 -12.51 -19.67 12.60
CA ALA A 34 -13.54 -20.43 13.30
C ALA A 34 -14.68 -19.50 13.76
N LYS A 35 -15.92 -19.90 13.54
CA LYS A 35 -17.11 -19.08 13.81
C LYS A 35 -17.12 -18.53 15.24
N SER A 36 -16.87 -19.36 16.23
CA SER A 36 -16.82 -18.95 17.65
C SER A 36 -15.76 -17.91 17.94
N ALA A 37 -14.58 -17.99 17.28
CA ALA A 37 -13.51 -17.02 17.48
C ALA A 37 -13.84 -15.66 16.81
N VAL A 38 -14.49 -15.68 15.66
CA VAL A 38 -14.97 -14.47 14.96
C VAL A 38 -16.04 -13.78 15.79
N GLU A 39 -17.08 -14.52 16.24
CA GLU A 39 -18.18 -13.98 17.04
C GLU A 39 -17.68 -13.39 18.37
N ALA A 40 -16.87 -14.13 19.12
CA ALA A 40 -16.29 -13.64 20.39
C ALA A 40 -15.38 -12.43 20.21
N THR A 41 -14.74 -12.29 19.03
CA THR A 41 -13.93 -11.10 18.74
C THR A 41 -14.82 -9.91 18.38
N ALA A 42 -15.85 -10.12 17.56
CA ALA A 42 -16.80 -9.07 17.18
C ALA A 42 -17.56 -8.52 18.39
N GLU A 43 -17.98 -9.39 19.32
CA GLU A 43 -18.63 -8.98 20.58
C GLU A 43 -17.70 -8.15 21.49
N LYS A 44 -16.41 -8.51 21.53
CA LYS A 44 -15.43 -7.83 22.38
C LYS A 44 -14.99 -6.48 21.81
N TRP A 45 -14.88 -6.35 20.51
CA TRP A 45 -14.45 -5.13 19.86
C TRP A 45 -15.63 -4.19 19.64
N THR A 46 -15.47 -2.94 20.05
CA THR A 46 -16.45 -1.90 19.74
C THR A 46 -16.37 -1.58 18.24
N GLY A 47 -17.50 -1.66 17.57
CA GLY A 47 -17.60 -1.39 16.14
C GLY A 47 -18.93 -1.91 15.58
N GLU A 48 -19.22 -1.50 14.36
CA GLU A 48 -20.41 -1.95 13.63
C GLU A 48 -20.05 -3.10 12.69
N VAL A 49 -20.89 -4.13 12.65
CA VAL A 49 -20.73 -5.20 11.68
C VAL A 49 -21.22 -4.72 10.32
N MET A 50 -20.33 -4.73 9.35
CA MET A 50 -20.65 -4.34 7.98
C MET A 50 -21.29 -5.52 7.22
N GLU A 51 -22.58 -5.44 6.92
CA GLU A 51 -23.33 -6.51 6.22
C GLU A 51 -22.72 -6.85 4.85
N GLN A 52 -22.25 -5.84 4.11
CA GLN A 52 -21.64 -6.00 2.79
C GLN A 52 -20.10 -6.03 2.84
N GLY A 53 -19.51 -6.47 3.95
CA GLY A 53 -18.06 -6.50 4.15
C GLY A 53 -17.30 -7.27 3.06
N GLY A 54 -17.88 -8.37 2.57
CA GLY A 54 -17.28 -9.12 1.46
C GLY A 54 -17.13 -8.31 0.17
N GLN A 55 -18.13 -7.51 -0.18
CA GLN A 55 -18.09 -6.63 -1.35
C GLN A 55 -17.04 -5.52 -1.18
N PHE A 56 -16.99 -4.90 0.00
CA PHE A 56 -15.99 -3.87 0.31
C PHE A 56 -14.55 -4.39 0.07
N TRP A 57 -14.22 -5.56 0.64
CA TRP A 57 -12.89 -6.15 0.46
C TRP A 57 -12.59 -6.55 -0.99
N GLN A 58 -13.59 -7.02 -1.74
CA GLN A 58 -13.45 -7.25 -3.18
C GLN A 58 -13.20 -5.96 -3.94
N GLN A 59 -13.90 -4.88 -3.63
CA GLN A 59 -13.68 -3.58 -4.25
C GLN A 59 -12.28 -3.04 -3.98
N LEU A 60 -11.74 -3.20 -2.76
CA LEU A 60 -10.35 -2.84 -2.47
C LEU A 60 -9.38 -3.72 -3.26
N GLN A 61 -9.58 -5.03 -3.27
CA GLN A 61 -8.72 -5.99 -3.96
C GLN A 61 -8.65 -5.72 -5.47
N HIS A 62 -9.77 -5.36 -6.09
CA HIS A 62 -9.87 -5.11 -7.53
C HIS A 62 -9.70 -3.62 -7.89
N MET A 63 -9.39 -2.76 -6.93
CA MET A 63 -9.27 -1.30 -7.12
C MET A 63 -10.55 -0.67 -7.71
N GLN A 64 -11.70 -1.17 -7.29
CA GLN A 64 -13.04 -0.73 -7.70
C GLN A 64 -13.72 0.16 -6.64
N HIS A 65 -13.12 0.33 -5.47
CA HIS A 65 -13.58 1.28 -4.46
C HIS A 65 -13.50 2.71 -5.02
N GLU A 66 -14.43 3.57 -4.64
CA GLU A 66 -14.51 4.96 -5.14
C GLU A 66 -13.22 5.77 -4.93
N PHE A 67 -12.44 5.43 -3.89
CA PHE A 67 -11.11 6.01 -3.69
C PHE A 67 -10.22 5.89 -4.93
N PHE A 68 -10.34 4.80 -5.69
CA PHE A 68 -9.54 4.55 -6.88
C PHE A 68 -10.14 5.12 -8.17
N ALA A 69 -11.31 5.77 -8.09
CA ALA A 69 -11.95 6.38 -9.25
C ALA A 69 -11.25 7.68 -9.66
N GLY A 70 -11.39 8.05 -10.97
CA GLY A 70 -10.81 9.27 -11.52
C GLY A 70 -9.44 9.05 -12.18
N ASP A 71 -8.93 10.12 -12.78
CA ASP A 71 -7.72 10.12 -13.62
C ASP A 71 -6.51 10.76 -12.92
N GLU A 72 -6.69 11.21 -11.68
CA GLU A 72 -5.62 11.79 -10.88
C GLU A 72 -4.48 10.78 -10.67
N PRO A 73 -3.23 11.24 -10.54
CA PRO A 73 -2.11 10.38 -10.21
C PRO A 73 -2.36 9.56 -8.95
N LEU A 74 -2.16 8.25 -9.06
CA LEU A 74 -2.28 7.32 -7.95
C LEU A 74 -0.90 6.81 -7.55
N TRP A 75 -0.50 7.11 -6.34
CA TRP A 75 0.78 6.74 -5.78
C TRP A 75 0.65 5.60 -4.79
N ARG A 76 1.54 4.64 -4.89
CA ARG A 76 1.62 3.50 -3.97
C ARG A 76 2.86 3.60 -3.11
N PHE A 77 2.67 3.73 -1.81
CA PHE A 77 3.71 3.62 -0.80
C PHE A 77 3.73 2.19 -0.24
N SER A 78 4.92 1.62 -0.17
CA SER A 78 5.20 0.38 0.56
C SER A 78 6.21 0.71 1.64
N VAL A 79 5.77 0.82 2.88
CA VAL A 79 6.51 1.44 4.00
C VAL A 79 6.43 0.61 5.28
N GLY A 80 7.15 1.02 6.31
CA GLY A 80 7.01 0.40 7.62
C GLY A 80 5.57 0.54 8.14
N SER A 81 4.97 -0.57 8.61
CA SER A 81 3.56 -0.58 9.04
C SER A 81 3.26 0.39 10.19
N THR A 82 4.25 0.69 11.01
CA THR A 82 4.15 1.60 12.17
C THR A 82 4.68 3.00 11.89
N ALA A 83 5.20 3.26 10.69
CA ALA A 83 5.68 4.58 10.31
C ALA A 83 4.52 5.59 10.29
N GLU A 84 4.81 6.84 10.62
CA GLU A 84 3.86 7.94 10.50
C GLU A 84 3.39 8.10 9.05
N ASN A 85 2.17 8.59 8.86
CA ASN A 85 1.70 8.88 7.51
C ASN A 85 2.44 10.10 6.97
N PRO A 86 2.85 10.10 5.69
CA PRO A 86 3.42 11.29 5.08
C PRO A 86 2.51 12.51 5.25
N ASP A 87 3.10 13.62 5.66
CA ASP A 87 2.40 14.90 5.77
C ASP A 87 2.18 15.49 4.38
N LEU A 88 1.07 15.09 3.78
CA LEU A 88 0.64 15.49 2.45
C LEU A 88 -0.88 15.56 2.42
N ASP A 89 -1.39 16.74 2.07
CA ASP A 89 -2.82 16.98 1.94
C ASP A 89 -3.41 16.21 0.77
N GLY A 90 -4.57 15.61 0.98
CA GLY A 90 -5.30 14.90 -0.06
C GLY A 90 -5.88 13.56 0.40
N PRO A 91 -6.53 12.83 -0.52
CA PRO A 91 -7.14 11.55 -0.21
C PRO A 91 -6.09 10.45 0.01
N TRP A 92 -6.24 9.74 1.12
CA TRP A 92 -5.43 8.58 1.46
C TRP A 92 -6.29 7.34 1.67
N LEU A 93 -5.77 6.20 1.26
CA LEU A 93 -6.23 4.87 1.67
C LEU A 93 -5.05 4.12 2.26
N ILE A 94 -5.21 3.62 3.46
CA ILE A 94 -4.19 2.83 4.17
C ILE A 94 -4.67 1.39 4.25
N ASP A 95 -3.84 0.45 3.82
CA ASP A 95 -4.13 -0.97 3.80
C ASP A 95 -2.98 -1.77 4.44
N TRP A 96 -3.16 -3.07 4.59
CA TRP A 96 -2.19 -4.00 5.17
C TRP A 96 -1.69 -3.54 6.55
N ALA A 97 -2.62 -3.09 7.38
CA ALA A 97 -2.35 -2.55 8.71
C ALA A 97 -1.30 -1.41 8.72
N GLY A 98 -1.22 -0.63 7.66
CA GLY A 98 -0.33 0.54 7.56
C GLY A 98 0.88 0.36 6.65
N SER A 99 1.19 -0.84 6.17
CA SER A 99 2.36 -1.07 5.32
C SER A 99 2.15 -0.75 3.85
N GLN A 100 0.92 -0.77 3.36
CA GLN A 100 0.56 -0.27 2.04
C GLN A 100 -0.30 0.98 2.19
N ARG A 101 0.09 2.05 1.50
CA ARG A 101 -0.67 3.30 1.51
C ARG A 101 -0.81 3.82 0.09
N TRP A 102 -2.00 4.30 -0.20
CA TRP A 102 -2.34 4.89 -1.47
C TRP A 102 -2.61 6.38 -1.26
N TYR A 103 -2.00 7.19 -2.09
CA TYR A 103 -2.25 8.63 -2.18
C TYR A 103 -2.76 8.97 -3.56
N ARG A 104 -3.78 9.78 -3.66
CA ARG A 104 -4.32 10.26 -4.93
C ARG A 104 -4.15 11.77 -5.03
N GLY A 105 -3.46 12.23 -6.05
CA GLY A 105 -3.22 13.65 -6.30
C GLY A 105 -1.88 13.92 -7.01
N GLU A 106 -1.73 15.15 -7.48
CA GLU A 106 -0.49 15.63 -8.06
C GLU A 106 0.59 15.77 -6.99
N ALA A 107 1.77 15.28 -7.27
CA ALA A 107 2.91 15.42 -6.36
C ALA A 107 4.24 15.25 -7.10
N ASP A 108 5.27 15.88 -6.57
CA ASP A 108 6.65 15.70 -7.02
C ASP A 108 7.21 14.37 -6.49
N ILE A 109 7.70 13.52 -7.41
CA ILE A 109 8.21 12.19 -7.07
C ILE A 109 9.38 12.25 -6.10
N ALA A 110 10.29 13.19 -6.21
CA ALA A 110 11.46 13.29 -5.34
C ALA A 110 11.06 13.64 -3.90
N LYS A 111 10.00 14.46 -3.73
CA LYS A 111 9.39 14.73 -2.44
C LYS A 111 8.77 13.47 -1.85
N LEU A 112 8.00 12.72 -2.64
CA LEU A 112 7.37 11.47 -2.21
C LEU A 112 8.41 10.39 -1.87
N GLU A 113 9.48 10.27 -2.64
CA GLU A 113 10.60 9.36 -2.36
C GLU A 113 11.25 9.66 -1.01
N THR A 114 11.49 10.94 -0.73
CA THR A 114 12.05 11.37 0.57
C THR A 114 11.14 10.98 1.73
N MET A 115 9.82 11.16 1.57
CA MET A 115 8.83 10.77 2.56
C MET A 115 8.78 9.25 2.75
N ALA A 116 8.77 8.48 1.66
CA ALA A 116 8.77 7.03 1.71
C ALA A 116 10.03 6.46 2.37
N GLN A 117 11.21 7.04 2.08
CA GLN A 117 12.47 6.65 2.73
C GLN A 117 12.45 6.91 4.24
N ARG A 118 11.93 8.05 4.69
CA ARG A 118 11.74 8.34 6.13
C ARG A 118 10.81 7.35 6.79
N ALA A 119 9.81 6.87 6.07
CA ALA A 119 8.88 5.83 6.51
C ALA A 119 9.43 4.40 6.34
N GLY A 120 10.70 4.25 6.01
CA GLY A 120 11.38 2.95 5.86
C GLY A 120 10.94 2.16 4.64
N GLY A 121 10.60 2.83 3.53
CA GLY A 121 10.10 2.14 2.36
C GLY A 121 10.29 2.89 1.04
N GLN A 122 9.38 2.64 0.12
CA GLN A 122 9.43 3.09 -1.27
C GLN A 122 8.07 3.62 -1.72
N VAL A 123 8.08 4.45 -2.76
CA VAL A 123 6.88 4.94 -3.44
C VAL A 123 6.99 4.69 -4.94
N SER A 124 5.88 4.52 -5.61
CA SER A 124 5.81 4.45 -7.07
C SER A 124 4.57 5.14 -7.61
N LEU A 125 4.67 5.72 -8.81
CA LEU A 125 3.51 6.16 -9.56
C LEU A 125 2.81 4.94 -10.16
N PHE A 126 1.71 4.53 -9.54
CA PHE A 126 0.99 3.33 -9.93
C PHE A 126 0.13 3.54 -11.18
N ARG A 127 -0.59 4.66 -11.24
CA ARG A 127 -1.50 5.00 -12.36
C ARG A 127 -1.60 6.51 -12.56
N GLY A 128 -1.88 6.95 -13.78
CA GLY A 128 -2.03 8.37 -14.12
C GLY A 128 -0.70 9.12 -14.08
N GLY A 129 -0.78 10.45 -14.07
CA GLY A 129 0.35 11.35 -13.99
C GLY A 129 1.31 11.31 -15.18
N ASP A 130 2.42 12.01 -15.08
CA ASP A 130 3.50 11.95 -16.05
C ASP A 130 4.32 10.67 -15.87
N ARG A 131 4.38 9.87 -16.91
CA ARG A 131 5.09 8.57 -16.96
C ARG A 131 6.23 8.56 -17.97
N THR A 132 6.70 9.74 -18.39
CA THR A 132 7.82 9.88 -19.34
C THR A 132 9.17 9.56 -18.68
N ASP A 133 9.25 9.75 -17.38
CA ASP A 133 10.41 9.42 -16.55
C ASP A 133 10.17 8.14 -15.73
N GLU A 134 11.09 7.85 -14.81
CA GLU A 134 10.99 6.70 -13.92
C GLU A 134 9.76 6.82 -12.99
N VAL A 135 8.93 5.79 -13.01
CA VAL A 135 7.70 5.71 -12.19
C VAL A 135 7.92 4.94 -10.89
N MET A 136 9.02 4.21 -10.79
CA MET A 136 9.41 3.43 -9.61
C MET A 136 10.41 4.21 -8.77
N HIS A 137 10.40 3.94 -7.47
CA HIS A 137 11.32 4.54 -6.51
C HIS A 137 12.78 4.41 -6.92
N HIS A 138 13.52 5.50 -6.85
CA HIS A 138 14.94 5.53 -7.22
C HIS A 138 15.76 4.53 -6.41
N GLN A 139 16.56 3.73 -7.08
CA GLN A 139 17.38 2.72 -6.41
C GLN A 139 18.78 3.23 -6.10
N PRO A 140 19.29 3.02 -4.88
CA PRO A 140 20.70 3.28 -4.57
C PRO A 140 21.63 2.52 -5.52
N ARG A 141 22.78 3.10 -5.83
CA ARG A 141 23.75 2.55 -6.78
C ARG A 141 24.07 1.07 -6.53
N ALA A 142 24.27 0.68 -5.27
CA ALA A 142 24.59 -0.70 -4.92
C ALA A 142 23.47 -1.68 -5.28
N LEU A 143 22.21 -1.31 -5.02
CA LEU A 143 21.05 -2.12 -5.40
C LEU A 143 20.87 -2.18 -6.91
N LYS A 144 21.06 -1.06 -7.61
CA LYS A 144 21.03 -1.02 -9.06
C LYS A 144 22.05 -2.01 -9.67
N GLU A 145 23.30 -1.99 -9.20
CA GLU A 145 24.35 -2.89 -9.67
C GLU A 145 24.03 -4.37 -9.38
N ILE A 146 23.39 -4.66 -8.25
CA ILE A 146 22.95 -6.03 -7.91
C ILE A 146 21.82 -6.47 -8.86
N GLN A 147 20.82 -5.62 -9.08
CA GLN A 147 19.71 -5.91 -9.98
C GLN A 147 20.18 -6.11 -11.42
N GLN A 148 21.10 -5.30 -11.90
CA GLN A 148 21.70 -5.47 -13.23
C GLN A 148 22.46 -6.79 -13.38
N ARG A 149 23.25 -7.19 -12.36
CA ARG A 149 23.93 -8.50 -12.36
C ARG A 149 22.94 -9.65 -12.33
N LEU A 150 21.87 -9.53 -11.53
CA LEU A 150 20.81 -10.52 -11.47
C LEU A 150 20.12 -10.65 -12.83
N LYS A 151 19.71 -9.53 -13.42
CA LYS A 151 19.12 -9.48 -14.76
C LYS A 151 20.02 -10.17 -15.80
N LYS A 152 21.31 -9.82 -15.84
CA LYS A 152 22.27 -10.41 -16.77
C LYS A 152 22.46 -11.91 -16.56
N SER A 153 22.33 -12.41 -15.32
CA SER A 153 22.44 -13.83 -14.99
C SER A 153 21.22 -14.65 -15.49
N PHE A 154 20.02 -14.11 -15.37
CA PHE A 154 18.77 -14.80 -15.77
C PHE A 154 18.33 -14.52 -17.19
N ASP A 155 18.73 -13.39 -17.72
CA ASP A 155 18.35 -12.91 -19.06
C ASP A 155 19.58 -12.29 -19.76
N PRO A 156 20.58 -13.14 -20.12
CA PRO A 156 21.83 -12.67 -20.71
C PRO A 156 21.64 -11.93 -22.04
N ASP A 157 20.59 -12.25 -22.76
CA ASP A 157 20.29 -11.67 -24.07
C ASP A 157 19.35 -10.44 -23.99
N GLY A 158 18.85 -10.09 -22.78
CA GLY A 158 18.00 -8.92 -22.57
C GLY A 158 16.63 -8.99 -23.23
N ILE A 159 16.05 -10.18 -23.35
CA ILE A 159 14.78 -10.42 -24.09
C ILE A 159 13.56 -10.09 -23.24
N PHE A 160 13.63 -10.31 -21.91
CA PHE A 160 12.47 -10.21 -21.02
C PHE A 160 12.26 -8.79 -20.51
N ASN A 161 11.20 -8.13 -21.00
CA ASN A 161 10.73 -6.83 -20.52
C ASN A 161 11.83 -5.76 -20.35
N PRO A 162 12.70 -5.52 -21.35
CA PRO A 162 13.76 -4.53 -21.23
C PRO A 162 13.17 -3.15 -20.97
N GLY A 163 13.73 -2.44 -19.99
CA GLY A 163 13.33 -1.09 -19.63
C GLY A 163 11.93 -0.94 -19.01
N ARG A 164 11.21 -2.04 -18.70
CA ARG A 164 9.82 -1.95 -18.24
C ARG A 164 9.69 -1.61 -16.77
N LEU A 165 10.58 -2.07 -15.92
CA LEU A 165 10.58 -1.77 -14.48
C LEU A 165 11.38 -0.51 -14.20
N TYR A 166 12.58 -0.44 -14.75
CA TYR A 166 13.46 0.71 -14.77
C TYR A 166 14.07 0.85 -16.17
N SER A 167 14.29 2.06 -16.64
CA SER A 167 14.89 2.33 -17.95
C SER A 167 16.26 1.67 -18.16
N TRP A 168 16.95 1.40 -17.07
CA TRP A 168 18.30 0.81 -17.07
C TRP A 168 18.33 -0.73 -16.82
N LEU A 169 17.16 -1.39 -16.79
CA LEU A 169 17.08 -2.83 -16.46
C LEU A 169 16.57 -3.69 -17.69
#